data_c9cdce0e0643eb3557bdaa99dee0683b
#
_entry.id   c9cdce0e0643eb3557bdaa99dee0683b
#
_cell.length_a   1.000
_cell.length_b   1.000
_cell.length_c   1.000
_cell.angle_alpha   90.00
_cell.angle_beta   90.00
_cell.angle_gamma   90.00
#
_symmetry.space_group_name_H-M   'P 1'
#
loop_
_entity.id
_entity.type
_entity.pdbx_description
1 polymer ?
#
loop_
_entity_poly.entity_id
_entity_poly.type
_entity_poly.pdbx_seq_one_letter_code
_entity_poly.pdbx_strand_id
1 'polypeptide(L)'
;MTRAERQLAGHVLRHYPLALLGSVTQLARAAQVSSPTVVRLAQKMGFGGYPGLQGAVRDELEARLEGPLSKHDRWSARAPEGHVLNRFADAVLGNLQATLAQIDQQDFDAAAHLMADPARKVFATGGRITLAMAEYFVTHMKVIRPEVELLMPVSNAWPPALLEMRRGDVLLAFDIRRYENNVLQLVEMAAEQGAEVVLVTDPWISPAAAHARYRFSVQVEVPSAWDSTVAIQLLVETLMAAVQDLTWQSTAERMARLEALYERARFFRGRK
;
A
#
# COMPACT_ATOMS: atom_id res chain seq x y z
N MET A 1 -21.14 12.11 -14.44
CA MET A 1 -20.26 13.28 -14.69
C MET A 1 -20.55 13.88 -16.06
N THR A 2 -20.71 15.21 -16.14
CA THR A 2 -20.84 15.95 -17.40
C THR A 2 -19.51 15.99 -18.17
N ARG A 3 -19.51 16.45 -19.43
CA ARG A 3 -18.27 16.62 -20.22
C ARG A 3 -17.28 17.57 -19.53
N ALA A 4 -17.79 18.69 -19.01
CA ALA A 4 -16.96 19.68 -18.31
C ALA A 4 -16.39 19.12 -16.98
N GLU A 5 -17.17 18.32 -16.25
CA GLU A 5 -16.68 17.66 -15.03
C GLU A 5 -15.58 16.63 -15.33
N ARG A 6 -15.70 15.86 -16.41
CA ARG A 6 -14.64 14.92 -16.85
C ARG A 6 -13.37 15.66 -17.27
N GLN A 7 -13.52 16.76 -17.97
CA GLN A 7 -12.39 17.61 -18.38
C GLN A 7 -11.65 18.17 -17.16
N LEU A 8 -12.40 18.70 -16.18
CA LEU A 8 -11.85 19.21 -14.92
C LEU A 8 -11.13 18.08 -14.13
N ALA A 9 -11.80 16.93 -13.96
CA ALA A 9 -11.20 15.80 -13.27
C ALA A 9 -9.91 15.33 -13.95
N GLY A 10 -9.88 15.22 -15.27
CA GLY A 10 -8.69 14.86 -16.02
C GLY A 10 -7.54 15.89 -15.87
N HIS A 11 -7.85 17.19 -15.79
CA HIS A 11 -6.85 18.22 -15.52
C HIS A 11 -6.30 18.09 -14.09
N VAL A 12 -7.18 17.93 -13.11
CA VAL A 12 -6.79 17.78 -11.70
C VAL A 12 -5.91 16.54 -11.52
N LEU A 13 -6.29 15.40 -12.07
CA LEU A 13 -5.51 14.15 -11.93
C LEU A 13 -4.10 14.26 -12.53
N ARG A 14 -3.95 14.95 -13.67
CA ARG A 14 -2.63 15.14 -14.29
C ARG A 14 -1.72 16.12 -13.55
N HIS A 15 -2.28 17.03 -12.78
CA HIS A 15 -1.54 18.10 -12.12
C HIS A 15 -1.76 18.11 -10.60
N TYR A 16 -2.20 16.99 -10.05
CA TYR A 16 -2.38 16.81 -8.61
C TYR A 16 -1.03 16.82 -7.87
N PRO A 17 -0.92 17.42 -6.70
CA PRO A 17 -1.96 18.21 -6.01
C PRO A 17 -1.94 19.70 -6.37
N LEU A 18 -0.95 20.16 -7.14
CA LEU A 18 -0.69 21.57 -7.43
C LEU A 18 -1.88 22.30 -8.06
N ALA A 19 -2.64 21.60 -8.91
CA ALA A 19 -3.84 22.18 -9.54
C ALA A 19 -4.89 22.67 -8.52
N LEU A 20 -4.93 22.08 -7.33
CA LEU A 20 -5.93 22.38 -6.29
C LEU A 20 -5.41 23.40 -5.25
N LEU A 21 -4.14 23.80 -5.29
CA LEU A 21 -3.58 24.79 -4.35
C LEU A 21 -3.87 26.24 -4.75
N GLY A 22 -4.20 26.48 -6.01
CA GLY A 22 -4.54 27.78 -6.54
C GLY A 22 -5.99 28.22 -6.27
N SER A 23 -6.37 29.42 -6.74
CA SER A 23 -7.75 29.88 -6.65
C SER A 23 -8.69 29.10 -7.57
N VAL A 24 -10.00 29.07 -7.23
CA VAL A 24 -11.03 28.47 -8.07
C VAL A 24 -11.00 29.02 -9.52
N THR A 25 -10.68 30.30 -9.68
CA THR A 25 -10.58 30.95 -10.98
C THR A 25 -9.37 30.47 -11.78
N GLN A 26 -8.23 30.28 -11.11
CA GLN A 26 -7.02 29.72 -11.73
C GLN A 26 -7.25 28.29 -12.21
N LEU A 27 -7.83 27.43 -11.36
CA LEU A 27 -8.16 26.06 -11.73
C LEU A 27 -9.18 26.01 -12.89
N ALA A 28 -10.24 26.80 -12.82
CA ALA A 28 -11.25 26.89 -13.87
C ALA A 28 -10.64 27.27 -15.22
N ARG A 29 -9.76 28.28 -15.24
CA ARG A 29 -9.04 28.70 -16.46
C ARG A 29 -8.11 27.60 -16.97
N ALA A 30 -7.31 27.00 -16.12
CA ALA A 30 -6.36 25.95 -16.49
C ALA A 30 -7.07 24.70 -17.05
N ALA A 31 -8.20 24.34 -16.47
CA ALA A 31 -9.01 23.21 -16.91
C ALA A 31 -10.00 23.58 -18.05
N GLN A 32 -10.03 24.85 -18.48
CA GLN A 32 -10.95 25.39 -19.50
C GLN A 32 -12.45 25.09 -19.19
N VAL A 33 -12.83 25.31 -17.95
CA VAL A 33 -14.20 25.18 -17.45
C VAL A 33 -14.61 26.46 -16.70
N SER A 34 -15.91 26.59 -16.35
CA SER A 34 -16.36 27.70 -15.52
C SER A 34 -16.09 27.48 -14.04
N SER A 35 -15.86 28.55 -13.27
CA SER A 35 -15.71 28.46 -11.79
C SER A 35 -16.91 27.80 -11.12
N PRO A 36 -18.17 28.02 -11.51
CA PRO A 36 -19.30 27.27 -10.99
C PRO A 36 -19.21 25.77 -11.23
N THR A 37 -18.57 25.31 -12.31
CA THR A 37 -18.35 23.87 -12.58
C THR A 37 -17.38 23.28 -11.55
N VAL A 38 -16.31 24.01 -11.18
CA VAL A 38 -15.36 23.60 -10.14
C VAL A 38 -16.07 23.46 -8.79
N VAL A 39 -16.85 24.46 -8.39
CA VAL A 39 -17.57 24.46 -7.12
C VAL A 39 -18.58 23.29 -7.07
N ARG A 40 -19.36 23.09 -8.13
CA ARG A 40 -20.33 21.99 -8.18
C ARG A 40 -19.67 20.60 -8.14
N LEU A 41 -18.52 20.45 -8.80
CA LEU A 41 -17.79 19.17 -8.73
C LEU A 41 -17.30 18.90 -7.30
N ALA A 42 -16.73 19.90 -6.62
CA ALA A 42 -16.31 19.79 -5.22
C ALA A 42 -17.49 19.40 -4.30
N GLN A 43 -18.65 20.05 -4.48
CA GLN A 43 -19.88 19.72 -3.72
C GLN A 43 -20.37 18.31 -4.02
N LYS A 44 -20.33 17.86 -5.27
CA LYS A 44 -20.71 16.52 -5.68
C LYS A 44 -19.78 15.44 -5.12
N MET A 45 -18.53 15.80 -4.85
CA MET A 45 -17.54 14.94 -4.18
C MET A 45 -17.70 14.93 -2.63
N GLY A 46 -18.70 15.65 -2.09
CA GLY A 46 -18.99 15.69 -0.66
C GLY A 46 -18.29 16.82 0.12
N PHE A 47 -17.54 17.70 -0.56
CA PHE A 47 -16.96 18.88 0.09
C PHE A 47 -17.94 20.05 0.14
N GLY A 48 -17.82 20.91 1.16
CA GLY A 48 -18.64 22.14 1.29
C GLY A 48 -18.41 23.20 0.22
N GLY A 49 -17.79 22.85 -0.91
CA GLY A 49 -17.39 23.69 -2.03
C GLY A 49 -15.89 23.63 -2.27
N TYR A 50 -15.37 24.51 -3.17
CA TYR A 50 -13.96 24.51 -3.51
C TYR A 50 -13.00 24.77 -2.30
N PRO A 51 -13.33 25.68 -1.37
CA PRO A 51 -12.50 25.85 -0.18
C PRO A 51 -12.37 24.58 0.68
N GLY A 52 -13.44 23.80 0.81
CA GLY A 52 -13.41 22.54 1.54
C GLY A 52 -12.53 21.48 0.83
N LEU A 53 -12.66 21.35 -0.48
CA LEU A 53 -11.76 20.50 -1.28
C LEU A 53 -10.30 20.96 -1.17
N GLN A 54 -10.04 22.26 -1.26
CA GLN A 54 -8.70 22.83 -1.14
C GLN A 54 -8.10 22.59 0.27
N GLY A 55 -8.92 22.72 1.32
CA GLY A 55 -8.52 22.42 2.69
C GLY A 55 -8.09 20.96 2.83
N ALA A 56 -8.91 20.03 2.36
CA ALA A 56 -8.60 18.61 2.40
C ALA A 56 -7.29 18.25 1.66
N VAL A 57 -7.02 18.91 0.53
CA VAL A 57 -5.75 18.71 -0.20
C VAL A 57 -4.56 19.29 0.55
N ARG A 58 -4.72 20.42 1.23
CA ARG A 58 -3.66 20.97 2.10
C ARG A 58 -3.37 20.08 3.28
N ASP A 59 -4.42 19.58 3.95
CA ASP A 59 -4.28 18.65 5.07
C ASP A 59 -3.57 17.37 4.62
N GLU A 60 -3.90 16.87 3.42
CA GLU A 60 -3.22 15.73 2.81
C GLU A 60 -1.72 16.02 2.56
N LEU A 61 -1.38 17.17 2.01
CA LEU A 61 0.01 17.54 1.77
C LEU A 61 0.79 17.71 3.07
N GLU A 62 0.19 18.35 4.07
CA GLU A 62 0.77 18.47 5.41
C GLU A 62 1.01 17.07 6.01
N ALA A 63 0.02 16.17 5.93
CA ALA A 63 0.14 14.82 6.40
C ALA A 63 1.23 14.02 5.68
N ARG A 64 1.40 14.18 4.35
CA ARG A 64 2.49 13.55 3.57
C ARG A 64 3.87 14.03 4.01
N LEU A 65 4.00 15.31 4.35
CA LEU A 65 5.27 15.93 4.77
C LEU A 65 5.51 15.80 6.27
N GLU A 66 4.51 15.41 7.03
CA GLU A 66 4.55 15.35 8.48
C GLU A 66 5.61 14.35 8.97
N GLY A 67 6.56 14.86 9.73
CA GLY A 67 7.57 14.04 10.39
C GLY A 67 7.09 13.50 11.75
N PRO A 68 7.83 12.55 12.36
CA PRO A 68 7.44 11.97 13.64
C PRO A 68 7.26 12.99 14.78
N LEU A 69 8.02 14.07 14.77
CA LEU A 69 7.94 15.12 15.80
C LEU A 69 6.63 15.90 15.71
N SER A 70 6.29 16.42 14.52
CA SER A 70 5.05 17.17 14.30
C SER A 70 3.80 16.29 14.52
N LYS A 71 3.88 15.03 14.14
CA LYS A 71 2.81 14.06 14.43
C LYS A 71 2.62 13.86 15.93
N HIS A 72 3.70 13.70 16.68
CA HIS A 72 3.65 13.60 18.14
C HIS A 72 2.98 14.81 18.77
N ASP A 73 3.39 16.03 18.37
CA ASP A 73 2.86 17.27 18.93
C ASP A 73 1.35 17.43 18.62
N ARG A 74 0.91 17.09 17.42
CA ARG A 74 -0.51 17.09 17.04
C ARG A 74 -1.33 16.14 17.89
N TRP A 75 -0.85 14.92 18.12
CA TRP A 75 -1.54 13.94 18.95
C TRP A 75 -1.53 14.33 20.44
N SER A 76 -0.41 14.85 20.94
CA SER A 76 -0.31 15.29 22.34
C SER A 76 -1.27 16.43 22.65
N ALA A 77 -1.45 17.37 21.71
CA ALA A 77 -2.37 18.49 21.87
C ALA A 77 -3.86 18.10 21.83
N ARG A 78 -4.20 16.98 21.18
CA ARG A 78 -5.59 16.52 20.99
C ARG A 78 -5.88 15.20 21.70
N ALA A 79 -4.95 14.71 22.53
CA ALA A 79 -5.08 13.39 23.15
C ALA A 79 -6.34 13.31 24.02
N PRO A 80 -7.29 12.40 23.73
CA PRO A 80 -8.40 12.12 24.63
C PRO A 80 -7.88 11.66 25.99
N GLU A 81 -8.65 11.87 27.06
CA GLU A 81 -8.35 11.27 28.36
C GLU A 81 -8.36 9.74 28.23
N GLY A 82 -7.41 9.07 28.85
CA GLY A 82 -7.34 7.61 28.87
C GLY A 82 -5.91 7.06 28.72
N HIS A 83 -5.76 5.79 29.06
CA HIS A 83 -4.48 5.10 28.99
C HIS A 83 -4.03 4.92 27.53
N VAL A 84 -2.73 5.09 27.26
CA VAL A 84 -2.17 5.00 25.89
C VAL A 84 -2.53 3.70 25.17
N LEU A 85 -2.55 2.58 25.90
CA LEU A 85 -2.92 1.28 25.34
C LEU A 85 -4.32 1.29 24.73
N ASN A 86 -5.31 1.83 25.44
CA ASN A 86 -6.71 1.85 24.99
C ASN A 86 -6.87 2.77 23.78
N ARG A 87 -6.31 3.99 23.86
CA ARG A 87 -6.34 4.95 22.75
C ARG A 87 -5.70 4.39 21.47
N PHE A 88 -4.57 3.72 21.64
CA PHE A 88 -3.87 3.08 20.51
C PHE A 88 -4.69 1.92 19.94
N ALA A 89 -5.24 1.06 20.80
CA ALA A 89 -6.08 -0.06 20.40
C ALA A 89 -7.33 0.41 19.65
N ASP A 90 -8.04 1.44 20.17
CA ASP A 90 -9.23 2.00 19.51
C ASP A 90 -8.91 2.55 18.11
N ALA A 91 -7.78 3.26 17.97
CA ALA A 91 -7.34 3.76 16.68
C ALA A 91 -7.01 2.61 15.72
N VAL A 92 -6.33 1.57 16.17
CA VAL A 92 -6.02 0.39 15.36
C VAL A 92 -7.29 -0.35 14.92
N LEU A 93 -8.26 -0.55 15.82
CA LEU A 93 -9.53 -1.18 15.47
C LEU A 93 -10.29 -0.37 14.41
N GLY A 94 -10.31 0.95 14.55
CA GLY A 94 -10.87 1.84 13.53
C GLY A 94 -10.14 1.73 12.19
N ASN A 95 -8.82 1.68 12.21
CA ASN A 95 -8.00 1.50 11.01
C ASN A 95 -8.29 0.17 10.30
N LEU A 96 -8.43 -0.92 11.04
CA LEU A 96 -8.77 -2.23 10.48
C LEU A 96 -10.14 -2.21 9.80
N GLN A 97 -11.16 -1.68 10.47
CA GLN A 97 -12.51 -1.57 9.91
C GLN A 97 -12.54 -0.71 8.64
N ALA A 98 -11.92 0.47 8.69
CA ALA A 98 -11.88 1.39 7.56
C ALA A 98 -11.07 0.81 6.38
N THR A 99 -9.98 0.10 6.65
CA THR A 99 -9.20 -0.60 5.63
C THR A 99 -10.03 -1.67 4.95
N LEU A 100 -10.68 -2.55 5.70
CA LEU A 100 -11.50 -3.63 5.15
C LEU A 100 -12.68 -3.12 4.33
N ALA A 101 -13.29 -1.99 4.74
CA ALA A 101 -14.42 -1.39 4.03
C ALA A 101 -14.06 -0.81 2.64
N GLN A 102 -12.79 -0.53 2.38
CA GLN A 102 -12.34 0.06 1.11
C GLN A 102 -11.60 -0.90 0.18
N ILE A 103 -11.24 -2.10 0.65
CA ILE A 103 -10.61 -3.11 -0.20
C ILE A 103 -11.64 -3.67 -1.18
N ASP A 104 -11.33 -3.58 -2.47
CA ASP A 104 -12.08 -4.27 -3.51
C ASP A 104 -11.73 -5.76 -3.47
N GLN A 105 -12.75 -6.60 -3.24
CA GLN A 105 -12.56 -8.06 -3.13
C GLN A 105 -12.13 -8.68 -4.46
N GLN A 106 -12.55 -8.13 -5.60
CA GLN A 106 -12.15 -8.64 -6.92
C GLN A 106 -10.66 -8.38 -7.19
N ASP A 107 -10.17 -7.19 -6.85
CA ASP A 107 -8.75 -6.85 -6.95
C ASP A 107 -7.92 -7.70 -5.97
N PHE A 108 -8.44 -7.94 -4.77
CA PHE A 108 -7.79 -8.80 -3.78
C PHE A 108 -7.66 -10.25 -4.29
N ASP A 109 -8.74 -10.83 -4.77
CA ASP A 109 -8.76 -12.19 -5.32
C ASP A 109 -7.85 -12.30 -6.54
N ALA A 110 -7.87 -11.31 -7.43
CA ALA A 110 -7.01 -11.26 -8.61
C ALA A 110 -5.52 -11.19 -8.23
N ALA A 111 -5.15 -10.39 -7.22
CA ALA A 111 -3.78 -10.33 -6.70
C ALA A 111 -3.36 -11.67 -6.07
N ALA A 112 -4.25 -12.32 -5.30
CA ALA A 112 -4.00 -13.63 -4.73
C ALA A 112 -3.77 -14.70 -5.82
N HIS A 113 -4.58 -14.70 -6.89
CA HIS A 113 -4.41 -15.60 -8.04
C HIS A 113 -3.06 -15.38 -8.76
N LEU A 114 -2.61 -14.13 -8.94
CA LEU A 114 -1.30 -13.87 -9.50
C LEU A 114 -0.18 -14.47 -8.64
N MET A 115 -0.27 -14.31 -7.31
CA MET A 115 0.71 -14.82 -6.37
C MET A 115 0.63 -16.35 -6.22
N ALA A 116 -0.50 -16.97 -6.52
CA ALA A 116 -0.70 -18.43 -6.48
C ALA A 116 -0.19 -19.13 -7.74
N ASP A 117 -0.05 -18.43 -8.86
CA ASP A 117 0.37 -19.01 -10.15
C ASP A 117 1.81 -19.55 -10.06
N PRO A 118 2.03 -20.87 -10.17
CA PRO A 118 3.36 -21.47 -10.03
C PRO A 118 4.33 -21.09 -11.16
N ALA A 119 3.84 -20.58 -12.28
CA ALA A 119 4.66 -20.13 -13.40
C ALA A 119 5.31 -18.75 -13.15
N ARG A 120 4.89 -18.04 -12.12
CA ARG A 120 5.36 -16.69 -11.78
C ARG A 120 6.29 -16.71 -10.58
N LYS A 121 7.37 -15.97 -10.66
CA LYS A 121 8.14 -15.59 -9.47
C LYS A 121 7.41 -14.50 -8.69
N VAL A 122 7.52 -14.52 -7.36
CA VAL A 122 6.97 -13.48 -6.49
C VAL A 122 8.13 -12.80 -5.77
N PHE A 123 8.25 -11.52 -5.99
CA PHE A 123 9.21 -10.67 -5.31
C PHE A 123 8.46 -9.80 -4.29
N ALA A 124 9.10 -9.48 -3.18
CA ALA A 124 8.55 -8.50 -2.25
C ALA A 124 9.62 -7.50 -1.83
N THR A 125 9.20 -6.26 -1.61
CA THR A 125 10.06 -5.18 -1.13
C THR A 125 9.28 -4.19 -0.26
N GLY A 126 9.98 -3.37 0.49
CA GLY A 126 9.38 -2.28 1.26
C GLY A 126 10.42 -1.23 1.59
N GLY A 127 9.97 -0.06 2.03
CA GLY A 127 10.84 0.96 2.59
C GLY A 127 11.37 0.56 3.96
N ARG A 128 12.13 1.46 4.58
CA ARG A 128 12.84 1.23 5.85
C ARG A 128 12.02 0.51 6.94
N ILE A 129 10.76 0.91 7.15
CA ILE A 129 9.91 0.31 8.19
C ILE A 129 9.09 -0.85 7.60
N THR A 130 8.58 -0.68 6.40
CA THR A 130 7.71 -1.66 5.75
C THR A 130 8.47 -2.85 5.17
N LEU A 131 9.81 -2.80 5.11
CA LEU A 131 10.63 -3.96 4.78
C LEU A 131 10.33 -5.15 5.69
N ALA A 132 10.06 -4.91 6.97
CA ALA A 132 9.68 -5.97 7.91
C ALA A 132 8.41 -6.71 7.47
N MET A 133 7.46 -6.04 6.80
CA MET A 133 6.26 -6.67 6.24
C MET A 133 6.60 -7.52 5.02
N ALA A 134 7.51 -7.05 4.18
CA ALA A 134 8.02 -7.82 3.04
C ALA A 134 8.78 -9.07 3.51
N GLU A 135 9.62 -8.96 4.53
CA GLU A 135 10.35 -10.09 5.13
C GLU A 135 9.38 -11.12 5.74
N TYR A 136 8.39 -10.66 6.49
CA TYR A 136 7.34 -11.51 7.05
C TYR A 136 6.61 -12.27 5.94
N PHE A 137 6.14 -11.56 4.92
CA PHE A 137 5.48 -12.15 3.77
C PHE A 137 6.36 -13.21 3.08
N VAL A 138 7.59 -12.86 2.72
CA VAL A 138 8.53 -13.78 2.03
C VAL A 138 8.81 -15.01 2.87
N THR A 139 9.02 -14.86 4.17
CA THR A 139 9.30 -15.96 5.08
C THR A 139 8.17 -16.97 5.10
N HIS A 140 6.93 -16.51 5.22
CA HIS A 140 5.75 -17.37 5.21
C HIS A 140 5.47 -17.95 3.82
N MET A 141 5.55 -17.13 2.76
CA MET A 141 5.29 -17.57 1.40
C MET A 141 6.27 -18.65 0.92
N LYS A 142 7.52 -18.65 1.41
CA LYS A 142 8.49 -19.73 1.15
C LYS A 142 8.06 -21.09 1.72
N VAL A 143 7.22 -21.10 2.74
CA VAL A 143 6.58 -22.34 3.24
C VAL A 143 5.47 -22.79 2.30
N ILE A 144 4.68 -21.85 1.77
CA ILE A 144 3.53 -22.11 0.91
C ILE A 144 3.97 -22.55 -0.50
N ARG A 145 4.94 -21.81 -1.12
CA ARG A 145 5.36 -22.05 -2.49
C ARG A 145 6.86 -21.78 -2.71
N PRO A 146 7.48 -22.36 -3.78
CA PRO A 146 8.82 -21.93 -4.24
C PRO A 146 8.77 -20.57 -4.96
N GLU A 147 9.93 -20.13 -5.42
CA GLU A 147 10.13 -18.93 -6.25
C GLU A 147 9.55 -17.67 -5.60
N VAL A 148 9.92 -17.43 -4.33
CA VAL A 148 9.61 -16.22 -3.58
C VAL A 148 10.90 -15.57 -3.10
N GLU A 149 11.11 -14.28 -3.38
CA GLU A 149 12.35 -13.58 -3.12
C GLU A 149 12.12 -12.20 -2.48
N LEU A 150 12.94 -11.85 -1.50
CA LEU A 150 12.97 -10.53 -0.90
C LEU A 150 13.96 -9.63 -1.66
N LEU A 151 13.48 -8.50 -2.15
CA LEU A 151 14.34 -7.46 -2.72
C LEU A 151 14.62 -6.41 -1.64
N MET A 152 15.88 -6.32 -1.24
CA MET A 152 16.32 -5.31 -0.27
C MET A 152 16.20 -3.91 -0.87
N PRO A 153 15.82 -2.87 -0.10
CA PRO A 153 15.69 -1.49 -0.58
C PRO A 153 17.07 -0.80 -0.77
N VAL A 154 18.01 -1.54 -1.35
CA VAL A 154 19.38 -1.09 -1.63
C VAL A 154 19.63 -1.25 -3.12
N SER A 155 19.73 -0.12 -3.83
CA SER A 155 19.71 -0.06 -5.30
C SER A 155 20.77 -0.91 -5.98
N ASN A 156 21.93 -1.12 -5.37
CA ASN A 156 23.00 -1.96 -5.93
C ASN A 156 22.72 -3.47 -5.84
N ALA A 157 21.69 -3.90 -5.09
CA ALA A 157 21.28 -5.30 -4.99
C ALA A 157 20.21 -5.70 -6.03
N TRP A 158 19.58 -4.73 -6.72
CA TRP A 158 18.46 -5.01 -7.64
C TRP A 158 18.85 -5.58 -9.00
N PRO A 159 19.97 -5.13 -9.65
CA PRO A 159 20.21 -5.49 -11.04
C PRO A 159 20.21 -7.01 -11.31
N PRO A 160 20.81 -7.87 -10.47
CA PRO A 160 20.75 -9.32 -10.70
C PRO A 160 19.32 -9.86 -10.66
N ALA A 161 18.50 -9.41 -9.70
CA ALA A 161 17.12 -9.86 -9.58
C ALA A 161 16.24 -9.33 -10.71
N LEU A 162 16.43 -8.07 -11.13
CA LEU A 162 15.73 -7.48 -12.27
C LEU A 162 16.10 -8.13 -13.60
N LEU A 163 17.34 -8.60 -13.74
CA LEU A 163 17.78 -9.36 -14.92
C LEU A 163 17.04 -10.70 -15.04
N GLU A 164 16.77 -11.35 -13.92
CA GLU A 164 16.03 -12.62 -13.86
C GLU A 164 14.51 -12.46 -13.88
N MET A 165 14.02 -11.22 -13.66
CA MET A 165 12.59 -10.91 -13.65
C MET A 165 11.99 -11.05 -15.05
N ARG A 166 10.88 -11.76 -15.14
CA ARG A 166 10.20 -12.05 -16.40
C ARG A 166 8.86 -11.32 -16.46
N ARG A 167 8.40 -11.10 -17.69
CA ARG A 167 7.05 -10.56 -17.88
C ARG A 167 6.00 -11.44 -17.19
N GLY A 168 5.20 -10.81 -16.36
CA GLY A 168 4.15 -11.46 -15.59
C GLY A 168 4.58 -11.96 -14.20
N ASP A 169 5.87 -11.90 -13.84
CA ASP A 169 6.28 -12.07 -12.44
C ASP A 169 5.61 -11.00 -11.56
N VAL A 170 5.52 -11.25 -10.28
CA VAL A 170 4.79 -10.37 -9.34
C VAL A 170 5.78 -9.64 -8.44
N LEU A 171 5.62 -8.33 -8.31
CA LEU A 171 6.28 -7.53 -7.29
C LEU A 171 5.25 -7.01 -6.27
N LEU A 172 5.29 -7.52 -5.04
CA LEU A 172 4.56 -6.95 -3.91
C LEU A 172 5.43 -5.86 -3.26
N ALA A 173 4.98 -4.61 -3.36
CA ALA A 173 5.68 -3.46 -2.79
C ALA A 173 4.89 -2.82 -1.66
N PHE A 174 5.59 -2.45 -0.57
CA PHE A 174 5.02 -1.76 0.57
C PHE A 174 5.62 -0.37 0.68
N ASP A 175 4.82 0.67 0.47
CA ASP A 175 5.27 2.04 0.52
C ASP A 175 4.21 2.96 1.15
N ILE A 176 4.47 3.36 2.38
CA ILE A 176 3.61 4.24 3.18
C ILE A 176 4.38 5.50 3.55
N ARG A 177 3.69 6.50 4.05
CA ARG A 177 4.14 7.85 4.45
C ARG A 177 5.67 8.06 4.46
N ARG A 178 6.13 9.17 3.90
CA ARG A 178 7.53 9.49 3.61
C ARG A 178 8.13 8.58 2.54
N TYR A 179 7.32 8.32 1.51
CA TYR A 179 7.62 7.45 0.35
C TYR A 179 9.09 7.48 -0.04
N GLU A 180 9.68 6.30 -0.20
CA GLU A 180 11.11 6.19 -0.46
C GLU A 180 11.39 6.15 -1.96
N ASN A 181 12.31 7.02 -2.41
CA ASN A 181 12.74 7.04 -3.82
C ASN A 181 13.23 5.68 -4.30
N ASN A 182 13.90 4.92 -3.42
CA ASN A 182 14.38 3.58 -3.76
C ASN A 182 13.22 2.61 -4.08
N VAL A 183 12.12 2.67 -3.31
CA VAL A 183 10.94 1.83 -3.59
C VAL A 183 10.30 2.23 -4.90
N LEU A 184 10.14 3.53 -5.16
CA LEU A 184 9.61 4.02 -6.43
C LEU A 184 10.46 3.56 -7.62
N GLN A 185 11.77 3.77 -7.57
CA GLN A 185 12.69 3.36 -8.65
C GLN A 185 12.64 1.84 -8.91
N LEU A 186 12.62 1.03 -7.86
CA LEU A 186 12.52 -0.43 -8.02
C LEU A 186 11.21 -0.82 -8.66
N VAL A 187 10.08 -0.22 -8.25
CA VAL A 187 8.76 -0.45 -8.83
C VAL A 187 8.73 -0.06 -10.31
N GLU A 188 9.28 1.10 -10.66
CA GLU A 188 9.41 1.56 -12.06
C GLU A 188 10.18 0.54 -12.90
N MET A 189 11.38 0.16 -12.46
CA MET A 189 12.24 -0.79 -13.18
C MET A 189 11.58 -2.18 -13.31
N ALA A 190 10.92 -2.67 -12.28
CA ALA A 190 10.19 -3.93 -12.33
C ALA A 190 9.00 -3.88 -13.31
N ALA A 191 8.24 -2.78 -13.32
CA ALA A 191 7.15 -2.57 -14.27
C ALA A 191 7.66 -2.49 -15.72
N GLU A 192 8.83 -1.89 -15.96
CA GLU A 192 9.49 -1.86 -17.27
C GLU A 192 9.90 -3.26 -17.75
N GLN A 193 10.30 -4.17 -16.84
CA GLN A 193 10.53 -5.58 -17.14
C GLN A 193 9.22 -6.35 -17.40
N GLY A 194 8.06 -5.72 -17.16
CA GLY A 194 6.75 -6.32 -17.36
C GLY A 194 6.23 -7.11 -16.16
N ALA A 195 6.76 -6.87 -14.97
CA ALA A 195 6.22 -7.43 -13.75
C ALA A 195 4.83 -6.84 -13.41
N GLU A 196 3.98 -7.64 -12.81
CA GLU A 196 2.70 -7.25 -12.27
C GLU A 196 2.89 -6.69 -10.86
N VAL A 197 2.78 -5.38 -10.72
CA VAL A 197 3.01 -4.72 -9.44
C VAL A 197 1.74 -4.73 -8.60
N VAL A 198 1.84 -5.23 -7.37
CA VAL A 198 0.84 -5.14 -6.30
C VAL A 198 1.40 -4.19 -5.25
N LEU A 199 0.75 -3.04 -5.05
CA LEU A 199 1.19 -2.02 -4.12
C LEU A 199 0.28 -1.98 -2.88
N VAL A 200 0.88 -2.06 -1.72
CA VAL A 200 0.23 -1.73 -0.44
C VAL A 200 0.73 -0.36 0.01
N THR A 201 -0.17 0.59 0.13
CA THR A 201 0.14 1.98 0.46
C THR A 201 -0.87 2.55 1.45
N ASP A 202 -0.64 3.76 1.89
CA ASP A 202 -1.55 4.49 2.78
C ASP A 202 -2.61 5.30 2.00
N PRO A 203 -3.55 6.02 2.68
CA PRO A 203 -4.60 6.79 2.01
C PRO A 203 -4.09 7.95 1.15
N TRP A 204 -2.88 8.45 1.38
CA TRP A 204 -2.28 9.55 0.59
C TRP A 204 -1.59 9.07 -0.68
N ILE A 205 -1.49 7.76 -0.85
CA ILE A 205 -1.09 7.07 -2.07
C ILE A 205 0.34 7.39 -2.52
N SER A 206 1.22 6.41 -2.40
CA SER A 206 2.60 6.49 -2.91
C SER A 206 2.64 6.80 -4.41
N PRO A 207 3.63 7.56 -4.88
CA PRO A 207 3.91 7.75 -6.30
C PRO A 207 4.07 6.44 -7.09
N ALA A 208 4.52 5.36 -6.45
CA ALA A 208 4.64 4.03 -7.04
C ALA A 208 3.29 3.47 -7.54
N ALA A 209 2.16 4.01 -7.08
CA ALA A 209 0.82 3.64 -7.53
C ALA A 209 0.57 3.88 -9.04
N ALA A 210 1.36 4.75 -9.68
CA ALA A 210 1.28 4.96 -11.13
C ALA A 210 1.67 3.72 -11.94
N HIS A 211 2.45 2.82 -11.35
CA HIS A 211 2.95 1.58 -11.96
C HIS A 211 2.27 0.32 -11.42
N ALA A 212 1.37 0.47 -10.44
CA ALA A 212 0.70 -0.66 -9.81
C ALA A 212 -0.51 -1.14 -10.61
N ARG A 213 -0.59 -2.45 -10.83
CA ARG A 213 -1.78 -3.10 -11.38
C ARG A 213 -2.88 -3.20 -10.33
N TYR A 214 -2.54 -3.61 -9.12
CA TYR A 214 -3.43 -3.64 -7.97
C TYR A 214 -2.88 -2.77 -6.86
N ARG A 215 -3.76 -2.01 -6.23
CA ARG A 215 -3.40 -1.07 -5.17
C ARG A 215 -4.32 -1.22 -4.00
N PHE A 216 -3.74 -1.53 -2.85
CA PHE A 216 -4.45 -1.64 -1.58
C PHE A 216 -4.05 -0.47 -0.67
N SER A 217 -5.00 0.40 -0.42
CA SER A 217 -4.83 1.49 0.53
C SER A 217 -5.19 1.02 1.94
N VAL A 218 -4.32 1.27 2.91
CA VAL A 218 -4.50 0.85 4.30
C VAL A 218 -4.42 2.05 5.24
N GLN A 219 -5.25 2.08 6.26
CA GLN A 219 -5.21 3.11 7.29
C GLN A 219 -4.06 2.85 8.26
N VAL A 220 -3.26 3.89 8.52
CA VAL A 220 -2.00 3.75 9.27
C VAL A 220 -1.92 4.69 10.48
N GLU A 221 -2.81 5.69 10.60
CA GLU A 221 -2.72 6.70 11.64
C GLU A 221 -3.12 6.18 13.02
N VAL A 222 -2.25 6.41 13.99
CA VAL A 222 -2.48 6.07 15.40
C VAL A 222 -1.93 7.20 16.29
N PRO A 223 -2.36 7.30 17.57
CA PRO A 223 -1.87 8.30 18.52
C PRO A 223 -0.41 8.03 18.94
N SER A 224 0.49 8.13 17.98
CA SER A 224 1.93 7.90 18.11
C SER A 224 2.67 8.78 17.10
N ALA A 225 3.95 9.03 17.35
CA ALA A 225 4.87 9.63 16.37
C ALA A 225 5.05 8.77 15.12
N TRP A 226 4.78 7.48 15.21
CA TRP A 226 4.91 6.50 14.13
C TRP A 226 3.56 6.01 13.64
N ASP A 227 3.49 5.62 12.38
CA ASP A 227 2.32 4.97 11.82
C ASP A 227 2.26 3.49 12.25
N SER A 228 1.05 2.95 12.32
CA SER A 228 0.83 1.55 12.62
C SER A 228 0.85 0.70 11.36
N THR A 229 1.52 -0.44 11.43
CA THR A 229 1.52 -1.45 10.35
C THR A 229 0.50 -2.57 10.56
N VAL A 230 -0.35 -2.49 11.59
CA VAL A 230 -1.28 -3.58 11.94
C VAL A 230 -2.29 -3.86 10.82
N ALA A 231 -2.79 -2.82 10.14
CA ALA A 231 -3.70 -3.01 9.00
C ALA A 231 -2.96 -3.61 7.77
N ILE A 232 -1.67 -3.28 7.58
CA ILE A 232 -0.82 -3.94 6.57
C ILE A 232 -0.65 -5.41 6.91
N GLN A 233 -0.38 -5.72 8.19
CA GLN A 233 -0.20 -7.09 8.65
C GLN A 233 -1.44 -7.94 8.41
N LEU A 234 -2.64 -7.42 8.72
CA LEU A 234 -3.90 -8.10 8.41
C LEU A 234 -4.03 -8.41 6.91
N LEU A 235 -3.76 -7.44 6.04
CA LEU A 235 -3.82 -7.63 4.59
C LEU A 235 -2.82 -8.69 4.11
N VAL A 236 -1.59 -8.65 4.61
CA VAL A 236 -0.54 -9.61 4.28
C VAL A 236 -0.94 -11.03 4.68
N GLU A 237 -1.45 -11.21 5.90
CA GLU A 237 -1.89 -12.52 6.39
C GLU A 237 -3.09 -13.07 5.61
N THR A 238 -4.04 -12.20 5.26
CA THR A 238 -5.20 -12.62 4.46
C THR A 238 -4.81 -12.94 3.01
N LEU A 239 -3.86 -12.22 2.40
CA LEU A 239 -3.32 -12.57 1.08
C LEU A 239 -2.60 -13.92 1.11
N MET A 240 -1.78 -14.17 2.11
CA MET A 240 -1.10 -15.47 2.27
C MET A 240 -2.10 -16.61 2.47
N ALA A 241 -3.15 -16.40 3.28
CA ALA A 241 -4.22 -17.38 3.46
C ALA A 241 -4.96 -17.67 2.15
N ALA A 242 -5.29 -16.65 1.37
CA ALA A 242 -5.93 -16.81 0.07
C ALA A 242 -5.04 -17.58 -0.93
N VAL A 243 -3.74 -17.27 -0.98
CA VAL A 243 -2.78 -18.03 -1.82
C VAL A 243 -2.68 -19.48 -1.37
N GLN A 244 -2.62 -19.72 -0.06
CA GLN A 244 -2.58 -21.08 0.51
C GLN A 244 -3.82 -21.86 0.14
N ASP A 245 -5.01 -21.29 0.24
CA ASP A 245 -6.27 -21.94 -0.12
C ASP A 245 -6.30 -22.31 -1.61
N LEU A 246 -5.86 -21.40 -2.48
CA LEU A 246 -5.76 -21.63 -3.93
C LEU A 246 -4.77 -22.73 -4.31
N THR A 247 -3.75 -22.96 -3.48
CA THR A 247 -2.65 -23.89 -3.77
C THR A 247 -2.57 -25.04 -2.75
N TRP A 248 -3.62 -25.33 -2.01
CA TRP A 248 -3.59 -26.20 -0.83
C TRP A 248 -2.92 -27.56 -1.07
N GLN A 249 -3.20 -28.22 -2.20
CA GLN A 249 -2.62 -29.53 -2.47
C GLN A 249 -1.08 -29.47 -2.54
N SER A 250 -0.52 -28.55 -3.34
CA SER A 250 0.93 -28.39 -3.47
C SER A 250 1.56 -27.84 -2.20
N THR A 251 0.84 -26.97 -1.49
CA THR A 251 1.27 -26.41 -0.21
C THR A 251 1.38 -27.50 0.85
N ALA A 252 0.40 -28.40 0.97
CA ALA A 252 0.42 -29.51 1.94
C ALA A 252 1.59 -30.47 1.67
N GLU A 253 1.84 -30.84 0.42
CA GLU A 253 3.00 -31.66 0.03
C GLU A 253 4.32 -30.99 0.40
N ARG A 254 4.43 -29.68 0.14
CA ARG A 254 5.61 -28.90 0.48
C ARG A 254 5.83 -28.80 1.99
N MET A 255 4.77 -28.54 2.76
CA MET A 255 4.83 -28.49 4.22
C MET A 255 5.28 -29.83 4.81
N ALA A 256 4.73 -30.96 4.34
CA ALA A 256 5.15 -32.29 4.80
C ALA A 256 6.65 -32.53 4.56
N ARG A 257 7.18 -32.10 3.42
CA ARG A 257 8.63 -32.18 3.13
C ARG A 257 9.47 -31.28 4.02
N LEU A 258 8.98 -30.06 4.34
CA LEU A 258 9.66 -29.16 5.26
C LEU A 258 9.68 -29.70 6.68
N GLU A 259 8.56 -30.25 7.18
CA GLU A 259 8.50 -30.88 8.50
C GLU A 259 9.52 -32.03 8.64
N ALA A 260 9.64 -32.89 7.63
CA ALA A 260 10.65 -33.94 7.63
C ALA A 260 12.10 -33.38 7.70
N LEU A 261 12.37 -32.23 7.09
CA LEU A 261 13.66 -31.54 7.19
C LEU A 261 13.90 -30.96 8.60
N TYR A 262 12.88 -30.34 9.19
CA TYR A 262 12.96 -29.78 10.52
C TYR A 262 13.16 -30.85 11.58
N GLU A 263 12.46 -32.00 11.47
CA GLU A 263 12.67 -33.15 12.36
C GLU A 263 14.09 -33.70 12.25
N ARG A 264 14.61 -33.90 11.03
CA ARG A 264 15.97 -34.36 10.81
C ARG A 264 17.02 -33.41 11.36
N ALA A 265 16.80 -32.10 11.23
CA ALA A 265 17.68 -31.06 11.74
C ALA A 265 17.50 -30.78 13.25
N ARG A 266 16.45 -31.36 13.87
CA ARG A 266 16.09 -31.15 15.28
C ARG A 266 15.90 -29.69 15.66
N PHE A 267 15.30 -28.89 14.75
CA PHE A 267 15.07 -27.47 14.99
C PHE A 267 14.03 -27.23 16.09
N PHE A 268 13.05 -28.09 16.23
CA PHE A 268 12.02 -27.97 17.24
C PHE A 268 12.19 -28.99 18.35
N ARG A 269 11.76 -28.65 19.57
CA ARG A 269 11.72 -29.60 20.67
C ARG A 269 10.73 -30.70 20.32
N GLY A 270 11.16 -31.96 20.28
CA GLY A 270 10.29 -33.09 20.04
C GLY A 270 9.11 -33.10 21.02
N ARG A 271 7.92 -33.43 20.58
CA ARG A 271 6.80 -33.75 21.47
C ARG A 271 7.24 -34.96 22.29
N LYS A 272 7.29 -34.77 23.64
CA LYS A 272 7.46 -35.90 24.58
C LYS A 272 6.20 -36.78 24.55
#